data_30baa96af724ee714af7b56a39e545e5
#
_entry.id   30baa96af724ee714af7b56a39e545e5
#
_cell.length_a   1.000
_cell.length_b   1.000
_cell.length_c   1.000
_cell.angle_alpha   90.00
_cell.angle_beta   90.00
_cell.angle_gamma   90.00
#
_symmetry.space_group_name_H-M   'P 1'
#
loop_
_entity.id
_entity.type
_entity.pdbx_description
1 polymer ?
#
loop_
_entity_poly.entity_id
_entity_poly.type
_entity_poly.pdbx_seq_one_letter_code
_entity_poly.pdbx_strand_id
1 'polypeptide(L)'
;MEKFLALSIKKQDTIRNAALACFAKHGYEKASINDIAVAAGISKASIFQYFGNKQALYQYLFDYCAAQMKQAYNTSALEETTDFFDRVWKASVMKVENLKKHPHIASFIASVAVEPTPELKSAIFSEANEKYIASLVLHERDYKKFRHPEDAELVFQMLMMLAKGMSVQLESGVDYDSMMKEFRNILDMLKHNFYKEEYLP
;
A
#
# COMPACT_ATOMS: atom_id res chain seq x y z
N MET A 1 -21.89 -7.00 9.12
CA MET A 1 -20.53 -6.64 9.59
C MET A 1 -20.37 -6.85 11.11
N GLU A 2 -21.28 -6.40 11.95
CA GLU A 2 -21.19 -6.55 13.43
C GLU A 2 -20.92 -7.98 13.89
N LYS A 3 -21.63 -8.97 13.32
CA LYS A 3 -21.41 -10.39 13.65
C LYS A 3 -19.99 -10.88 13.33
N PHE A 4 -19.36 -10.34 12.30
CA PHE A 4 -17.97 -10.65 11.96
C PHE A 4 -17.00 -10.02 12.98
N LEU A 5 -17.22 -8.76 13.32
CA LEU A 5 -16.39 -8.05 14.31
C LEU A 5 -16.50 -8.60 15.72
N ALA A 6 -17.62 -9.30 16.05
CA ALA A 6 -17.80 -10.00 17.31
C ALA A 6 -17.04 -11.35 17.41
N LEU A 7 -16.44 -11.84 16.31
CA LEU A 7 -15.60 -13.05 16.33
C LEU A 7 -14.29 -12.78 17.04
N SER A 8 -13.63 -13.83 17.54
CA SER A 8 -12.26 -13.72 18.02
C SER A 8 -11.33 -13.23 16.90
N ILE A 9 -10.31 -12.46 17.26
CA ILE A 9 -9.33 -11.91 16.30
C ILE A 9 -8.75 -13.02 15.42
N LYS A 10 -8.36 -14.16 16.02
CA LYS A 10 -7.87 -15.31 15.29
C LYS A 10 -8.83 -15.79 14.20
N LYS A 11 -10.14 -15.81 14.49
CA LYS A 11 -11.15 -16.25 13.51
C LYS A 11 -11.38 -15.20 12.43
N GLN A 12 -11.36 -13.91 12.79
CA GLN A 12 -11.38 -12.81 11.82
C GLN A 12 -10.18 -12.90 10.86
N ASP A 13 -8.96 -13.12 11.39
CA ASP A 13 -7.74 -13.22 10.59
C ASP A 13 -7.77 -14.43 9.64
N THR A 14 -8.28 -15.57 10.12
CA THR A 14 -8.45 -16.75 9.27
C THR A 14 -9.36 -16.46 8.08
N ILE A 15 -10.49 -15.80 8.31
CA ILE A 15 -11.44 -15.45 7.25
C ILE A 15 -10.84 -14.39 6.30
N ARG A 16 -10.19 -13.34 6.84
CA ARG A 16 -9.52 -12.31 6.05
C ARG A 16 -8.43 -12.92 5.15
N ASN A 17 -7.55 -13.72 5.72
CA ASN A 17 -6.44 -14.32 4.97
C ASN A 17 -6.91 -15.27 3.87
N ALA A 18 -7.93 -16.08 4.14
CA ALA A 18 -8.55 -16.93 3.12
C ALA A 18 -9.14 -16.12 1.96
N ALA A 19 -9.83 -15.02 2.28
CA ALA A 19 -10.44 -14.17 1.27
C ALA A 19 -9.38 -13.37 0.49
N LEU A 20 -8.38 -12.79 1.16
CA LEU A 20 -7.25 -12.09 0.53
C LEU A 20 -6.52 -13.02 -0.46
N ALA A 21 -6.18 -14.24 -0.02
CA ALA A 21 -5.49 -15.22 -0.86
C ALA A 21 -6.32 -15.63 -2.08
N CYS A 22 -7.63 -15.84 -1.90
CA CYS A 22 -8.52 -16.23 -2.98
C CYS A 22 -8.67 -15.11 -4.02
N PHE A 23 -8.90 -13.88 -3.60
CA PHE A 23 -9.00 -12.74 -4.50
C PHE A 23 -7.66 -12.41 -5.18
N ALA A 24 -6.54 -12.50 -4.47
CA ALA A 24 -5.21 -12.31 -5.05
C ALA A 24 -4.93 -13.31 -6.18
N LYS A 25 -5.33 -14.57 -5.99
CA LYS A 25 -5.07 -15.64 -6.96
C LYS A 25 -5.98 -15.60 -8.19
N HIS A 26 -7.26 -15.26 -8.00
CA HIS A 26 -8.29 -15.43 -9.02
C HIS A 26 -8.86 -14.12 -9.57
N GLY A 27 -8.46 -12.98 -9.00
CA GLY A 27 -9.10 -11.68 -9.27
C GLY A 27 -10.52 -11.60 -8.72
N TYR A 28 -11.13 -10.41 -8.82
CA TYR A 28 -12.50 -10.21 -8.31
C TYR A 28 -13.51 -11.10 -9.03
N GLU A 29 -13.49 -11.13 -10.37
CA GLU A 29 -14.54 -11.80 -11.14
C GLU A 29 -14.58 -13.33 -10.89
N LYS A 30 -13.42 -13.99 -10.91
CA LYS A 30 -13.32 -15.45 -10.85
C LYS A 30 -13.25 -16.01 -9.41
N ALA A 31 -12.99 -15.17 -8.41
CA ALA A 31 -12.93 -15.63 -7.01
C ALA A 31 -14.29 -16.18 -6.55
N SER A 32 -14.27 -17.35 -5.89
CA SER A 32 -15.45 -18.06 -5.42
C SER A 32 -15.66 -17.85 -3.92
N ILE A 33 -16.85 -17.38 -3.53
CA ILE A 33 -17.25 -17.30 -2.10
C ILE A 33 -17.26 -18.69 -1.45
N ASN A 34 -17.54 -19.76 -2.22
CA ASN A 34 -17.47 -21.11 -1.70
C ASN A 34 -16.04 -21.51 -1.33
N ASP A 35 -15.05 -21.20 -2.21
CA ASP A 35 -13.65 -21.52 -1.97
C ASP A 35 -13.09 -20.74 -0.79
N ILE A 36 -13.47 -19.45 -0.65
CA ILE A 36 -13.16 -18.63 0.52
C ILE A 36 -13.71 -19.29 1.80
N ALA A 37 -14.96 -19.71 1.78
CA ALA A 37 -15.59 -20.32 2.95
C ALA A 37 -14.91 -21.63 3.35
N VAL A 38 -14.59 -22.49 2.37
CA VAL A 38 -13.87 -23.76 2.58
C VAL A 38 -12.48 -23.47 3.16
N ALA A 39 -11.72 -22.55 2.58
CA ALA A 39 -10.39 -22.18 3.06
C ALA A 39 -10.42 -21.56 4.48
N ALA A 40 -11.49 -20.84 4.82
CA ALA A 40 -11.70 -20.26 6.14
C ALA A 40 -12.28 -21.24 7.18
N GLY A 41 -12.64 -22.46 6.78
CA GLY A 41 -13.27 -23.46 7.66
C GLY A 41 -14.66 -23.05 8.16
N ILE A 42 -15.44 -22.33 7.34
CA ILE A 42 -16.80 -21.88 7.66
C ILE A 42 -17.77 -22.19 6.51
N SER A 43 -19.07 -22.01 6.74
CA SER A 43 -20.06 -22.18 5.69
C SER A 43 -20.12 -20.96 4.75
N LYS A 44 -20.50 -21.18 3.48
CA LYS A 44 -20.83 -20.11 2.53
C LYS A 44 -21.90 -19.15 3.10
N ALA A 45 -22.89 -19.69 3.80
CA ALA A 45 -23.94 -18.90 4.44
C ALA A 45 -23.35 -17.94 5.50
N SER A 46 -22.31 -18.35 6.23
CA SER A 46 -21.63 -17.51 7.21
C SER A 46 -20.97 -16.30 6.54
N ILE A 47 -20.33 -16.47 5.37
CA ILE A 47 -19.75 -15.34 4.62
C ILE A 47 -20.84 -14.32 4.28
N PHE A 48 -21.96 -14.76 3.74
CA PHE A 48 -23.09 -13.87 3.43
C PHE A 48 -23.69 -13.22 4.68
N GLN A 49 -23.75 -13.94 5.79
CA GLN A 49 -24.21 -13.38 7.06
C GLN A 49 -23.30 -12.26 7.58
N TYR A 50 -21.99 -12.38 7.38
CA TYR A 50 -20.99 -11.39 7.81
C TYR A 50 -20.90 -10.18 6.90
N PHE A 51 -20.89 -10.39 5.59
CA PHE A 51 -20.56 -9.35 4.60
C PHE A 51 -21.71 -9.00 3.64
N GLY A 52 -22.76 -9.79 3.60
CA GLY A 52 -23.91 -9.58 2.73
C GLY A 52 -23.68 -10.12 1.30
N ASN A 53 -22.63 -9.71 0.62
CA ASN A 53 -22.33 -10.15 -0.74
C ASN A 53 -20.80 -10.12 -1.01
N LYS A 54 -20.39 -10.60 -2.21
CA LYS A 54 -18.99 -10.67 -2.63
C LYS A 54 -18.34 -9.28 -2.73
N GLN A 55 -19.09 -8.31 -3.25
CA GLN A 55 -18.60 -6.94 -3.41
C GLN A 55 -18.32 -6.29 -2.04
N ALA A 56 -19.22 -6.45 -1.07
CA ALA A 56 -19.02 -5.91 0.27
C ALA A 56 -17.85 -6.57 1.01
N LEU A 57 -17.63 -7.89 0.82
CA LEU A 57 -16.43 -8.56 1.33
C LEU A 57 -15.15 -7.98 0.68
N TYR A 58 -15.15 -7.82 -0.63
CA TYR A 58 -14.00 -7.29 -1.37
C TYR A 58 -13.66 -5.85 -0.95
N GLN A 59 -14.69 -4.99 -0.84
CA GLN A 59 -14.51 -3.63 -0.33
C GLN A 59 -13.98 -3.61 1.10
N TYR A 60 -14.53 -4.43 1.97
CA TYR A 60 -14.03 -4.56 3.35
C TYR A 60 -12.54 -4.93 3.39
N LEU A 61 -12.11 -5.89 2.56
CA LEU A 61 -10.70 -6.29 2.50
C LEU A 61 -9.80 -5.16 1.97
N PHE A 62 -10.29 -4.41 0.99
CA PHE A 62 -9.57 -3.24 0.49
C PHE A 62 -9.38 -2.18 1.59
N ASP A 63 -10.44 -1.83 2.29
CA ASP A 63 -10.40 -0.86 3.39
C ASP A 63 -9.50 -1.34 4.54
N TYR A 64 -9.55 -2.64 4.85
CA TYR A 64 -8.67 -3.26 5.83
C TYR A 64 -7.20 -3.15 5.40
N CYS A 65 -6.86 -3.49 4.17
CA CYS A 65 -5.50 -3.36 3.64
C CYS A 65 -5.03 -1.91 3.67
N ALA A 66 -5.86 -0.96 3.26
CA ALA A 66 -5.54 0.46 3.30
C ALA A 66 -5.25 0.95 4.73
N ALA A 67 -6.05 0.50 5.71
CA ALA A 67 -5.83 0.82 7.13
C ALA A 67 -4.50 0.23 7.65
N GLN A 68 -4.20 -1.05 7.31
CA GLN A 68 -2.94 -1.69 7.68
C GLN A 68 -1.73 -0.98 7.07
N MET A 69 -1.84 -0.52 5.82
CA MET A 69 -0.77 0.24 5.16
C MET A 69 -0.56 1.61 5.82
N LYS A 70 -1.62 2.30 6.23
CA LYS A 70 -1.48 3.57 6.97
C LYS A 70 -0.82 3.39 8.34
N GLN A 71 -1.18 2.32 9.06
CA GLN A 71 -0.59 1.98 10.37
C GLN A 71 0.90 1.60 10.28
N ALA A 72 1.40 1.23 9.09
CA ALA A 72 2.81 0.93 8.89
C ALA A 72 3.72 2.15 9.13
N TYR A 73 3.22 3.36 8.94
CA TYR A 73 4.03 4.56 9.04
C TYR A 73 4.17 5.03 10.50
N ASN A 74 5.40 5.10 10.97
CA ASN A 74 5.73 5.83 12.20
C ASN A 74 5.86 7.32 11.87
N THR A 75 4.78 8.07 12.06
CA THR A 75 4.70 9.49 11.70
C THR A 75 5.70 10.34 12.46
N SER A 76 5.94 10.09 13.75
CA SER A 76 6.93 10.82 14.55
C SER A 76 8.35 10.64 13.97
N ALA A 77 8.71 9.40 13.62
CA ALA A 77 10.03 9.14 13.04
C ALA A 77 10.21 9.79 11.65
N LEU A 78 9.14 9.95 10.87
CA LEU A 78 9.18 10.67 9.60
C LEU A 78 9.30 12.18 9.82
N GLU A 79 8.58 12.73 10.79
CA GLU A 79 8.62 14.16 11.13
C GLU A 79 10.02 14.61 11.61
N GLU A 80 10.69 13.77 12.40
CA GLU A 80 12.06 14.00 12.87
C GLU A 80 13.11 13.96 11.75
N THR A 81 12.78 13.32 10.63
CA THR A 81 13.70 13.22 9.48
C THR A 81 13.67 14.53 8.69
N THR A 82 14.79 15.24 8.66
CA THR A 82 14.86 16.62 8.13
C THR A 82 15.00 16.71 6.61
N ASP A 83 15.33 15.63 5.92
CA ASP A 83 15.55 15.60 4.48
C ASP A 83 14.41 14.89 3.75
N PHE A 84 13.93 15.46 2.63
CA PHE A 84 12.83 14.92 1.84
C PHE A 84 13.13 13.51 1.30
N PHE A 85 14.29 13.29 0.64
CA PHE A 85 14.62 11.99 0.07
C PHE A 85 14.83 10.92 1.14
N ASP A 86 15.40 11.29 2.29
CA ASP A 86 15.55 10.39 3.42
C ASP A 86 14.20 10.03 4.07
N ARG A 87 13.24 10.96 4.10
CA ARG A 87 11.86 10.67 4.52
C ARG A 87 11.16 9.72 3.56
N VAL A 88 11.26 9.97 2.25
CA VAL A 88 10.71 9.07 1.23
C VAL A 88 11.30 7.68 1.37
N TRP A 89 12.62 7.57 1.52
CA TRP A 89 13.29 6.30 1.76
C TRP A 89 12.75 5.60 3.01
N LYS A 90 12.71 6.30 4.13
CA LYS A 90 12.26 5.76 5.42
C LYS A 90 10.80 5.29 5.36
N ALA A 91 9.93 6.08 4.75
CA ALA A 91 8.53 5.69 4.53
C ALA A 91 8.41 4.43 3.65
N SER A 92 9.23 4.34 2.61
CA SER A 92 9.26 3.17 1.71
C SER A 92 9.75 1.91 2.41
N VAL A 93 10.78 2.02 3.26
CA VAL A 93 11.25 0.91 4.10
C VAL A 93 10.14 0.44 5.04
N MET A 94 9.46 1.35 5.76
CA MET A 94 8.34 1.00 6.64
C MET A 94 7.23 0.27 5.89
N LYS A 95 6.88 0.74 4.69
CA LYS A 95 5.89 0.10 3.82
C LYS A 95 6.30 -1.33 3.45
N VAL A 96 7.53 -1.51 2.96
CA VAL A 96 8.04 -2.82 2.53
C VAL A 96 8.13 -3.79 3.70
N GLU A 97 8.63 -3.37 4.85
CA GLU A 97 8.67 -4.21 6.05
C GLU A 97 7.27 -4.66 6.51
N ASN A 98 6.28 -3.79 6.36
CA ASN A 98 4.89 -4.17 6.64
C ASN A 98 4.36 -5.20 5.63
N LEU A 99 4.67 -5.04 4.34
CA LEU A 99 4.29 -6.00 3.30
C LEU A 99 4.96 -7.37 3.48
N LYS A 100 6.24 -7.39 3.87
CA LYS A 100 6.96 -8.65 4.20
C LYS A 100 6.28 -9.41 5.35
N LYS A 101 5.76 -8.69 6.35
CA LYS A 101 5.03 -9.29 7.49
C LYS A 101 3.62 -9.77 7.11
N HIS A 102 3.03 -9.22 6.05
CA HIS A 102 1.65 -9.48 5.64
C HIS A 102 1.55 -9.88 4.15
N PRO A 103 2.09 -11.05 3.75
CA PRO A 103 2.18 -11.45 2.33
C PRO A 103 0.83 -11.54 1.63
N HIS A 104 -0.25 -11.89 2.33
CA HIS A 104 -1.61 -11.90 1.77
C HIS A 104 -2.11 -10.49 1.42
N ILE A 105 -1.74 -9.48 2.21
CA ILE A 105 -2.04 -8.09 1.92
C ILE A 105 -1.27 -7.64 0.67
N ALA A 106 0.03 -7.96 0.60
CA ALA A 106 0.87 -7.62 -0.55
C ALA A 106 0.30 -8.18 -1.86
N SER A 107 0.00 -9.49 -1.89
CA SER A 107 -0.56 -10.15 -3.07
C SER A 107 -1.94 -9.61 -3.46
N PHE A 108 -2.80 -9.29 -2.48
CA PHE A 108 -4.10 -8.68 -2.75
C PHE A 108 -3.96 -7.28 -3.34
N ILE A 109 -3.09 -6.42 -2.77
CA ILE A 109 -2.84 -5.07 -3.30
C ILE A 109 -2.30 -5.15 -4.74
N ALA A 110 -1.39 -6.08 -5.02
CA ALA A 110 -0.89 -6.31 -6.37
C ALA A 110 -2.02 -6.67 -7.35
N SER A 111 -2.89 -7.61 -6.97
CA SER A 111 -4.03 -8.01 -7.82
C SER A 111 -5.00 -6.86 -8.08
N VAL A 112 -5.28 -6.04 -7.08
CA VAL A 112 -6.14 -4.85 -7.22
C VAL A 112 -5.47 -3.79 -8.11
N ALA A 113 -4.15 -3.65 -8.07
CA ALA A 113 -3.43 -2.70 -8.93
C ALA A 113 -3.49 -3.08 -10.41
N VAL A 114 -3.53 -4.38 -10.72
CA VAL A 114 -3.61 -4.90 -12.10
C VAL A 114 -5.06 -4.88 -12.63
N GLU A 115 -6.00 -5.38 -11.83
CA GLU A 115 -7.41 -5.51 -12.24
C GLU A 115 -8.34 -4.86 -11.19
N PRO A 116 -8.31 -3.54 -11.03
CA PRO A 116 -9.20 -2.87 -10.08
C PRO A 116 -10.64 -2.87 -10.59
N THR A 117 -11.61 -3.12 -9.70
CA THR A 117 -13.00 -2.77 -10.00
C THR A 117 -13.13 -1.26 -10.21
N PRO A 118 -14.13 -0.77 -10.97
CA PRO A 118 -14.31 0.67 -11.20
C PRO A 118 -14.35 1.48 -9.90
N GLU A 119 -15.00 0.95 -8.87
CA GLU A 119 -15.11 1.58 -7.56
C GLU A 119 -13.75 1.67 -6.84
N LEU A 120 -12.93 0.61 -6.90
CA LEU A 120 -11.63 0.58 -6.25
C LEU A 120 -10.56 1.35 -7.03
N LYS A 121 -10.69 1.44 -8.35
CA LYS A 121 -9.77 2.24 -9.17
C LYS A 121 -9.75 3.69 -8.71
N SER A 122 -10.92 4.27 -8.44
CA SER A 122 -11.01 5.63 -7.92
C SER A 122 -10.45 5.77 -6.50
N ALA A 123 -10.56 4.74 -5.65
CA ALA A 123 -10.07 4.77 -4.28
C ALA A 123 -8.54 4.64 -4.19
N ILE A 124 -7.92 3.73 -4.98
CA ILE A 124 -6.47 3.50 -5.00
C ILE A 124 -5.73 4.76 -5.47
N PHE A 125 -6.26 5.39 -6.52
CA PHE A 125 -5.67 6.58 -7.15
C PHE A 125 -6.34 7.87 -6.69
N SER A 126 -6.94 7.87 -5.49
CA SER A 126 -7.62 9.03 -4.95
C SER A 126 -6.63 10.15 -4.59
N GLU A 127 -7.04 11.38 -4.87
CA GLU A 127 -6.34 12.58 -4.42
C GLU A 127 -6.13 12.59 -2.88
N ALA A 128 -7.09 12.04 -2.12
CA ALA A 128 -6.99 11.91 -0.68
C ALA A 128 -5.82 11.02 -0.22
N ASN A 129 -5.56 9.92 -0.95
CA ASN A 129 -4.42 9.05 -0.66
C ASN A 129 -3.08 9.73 -1.02
N GLU A 130 -3.03 10.43 -2.15
CA GLU A 130 -1.84 11.21 -2.54
C GLU A 130 -1.56 12.33 -1.54
N LYS A 131 -2.57 13.08 -1.12
CA LYS A 131 -2.45 14.12 -0.08
C LYS A 131 -1.97 13.54 1.25
N TYR A 132 -2.46 12.36 1.64
CA TYR A 132 -1.98 11.70 2.85
C TYR A 132 -0.49 11.36 2.76
N ILE A 133 -0.03 10.75 1.66
CA ILE A 133 1.40 10.44 1.48
C ILE A 133 2.23 11.73 1.41
N ALA A 134 1.76 12.75 0.68
CA ALA A 134 2.42 14.04 0.64
C ALA A 134 2.62 14.63 2.04
N SER A 135 1.59 14.59 2.89
CA SER A 135 1.67 15.11 4.27
C SER A 135 2.71 14.37 5.13
N LEU A 136 3.07 13.14 4.79
CA LEU A 136 4.10 12.36 5.49
C LEU A 136 5.52 12.73 5.05
N VAL A 137 5.72 13.06 3.76
CA VAL A 137 7.07 13.13 3.20
C VAL A 137 7.44 14.49 2.59
N LEU A 138 6.47 15.30 2.18
CA LEU A 138 6.73 16.60 1.53
C LEU A 138 6.42 17.73 2.51
N HIS A 139 7.46 18.43 2.97
CA HIS A 139 7.34 19.53 3.91
C HIS A 139 7.85 20.83 3.28
N GLU A 140 7.25 21.96 3.59
CA GLU A 140 7.66 23.28 3.06
C GLU A 140 9.14 23.60 3.35
N ARG A 141 9.67 23.11 4.47
CA ARG A 141 11.10 23.26 4.83
C ARG A 141 12.07 22.66 3.81
N ASP A 142 11.62 21.73 2.96
CA ASP A 142 12.47 21.09 1.97
C ASP A 142 12.58 21.88 0.66
N TYR A 143 11.59 22.70 0.32
CA TYR A 143 11.55 23.41 -0.97
C TYR A 143 12.80 24.25 -1.21
N LYS A 144 13.34 24.90 -0.17
CA LYS A 144 14.59 25.67 -0.27
C LYS A 144 15.82 24.86 -0.66
N LYS A 145 15.81 23.55 -0.48
CA LYS A 145 16.91 22.64 -0.81
C LYS A 145 16.97 22.34 -2.31
N PHE A 146 15.83 22.42 -2.99
CA PHE A 146 15.77 22.22 -4.43
C PHE A 146 16.36 23.42 -5.16
N ARG A 147 16.99 23.16 -6.33
CA ARG A 147 17.51 24.22 -7.22
C ARG A 147 16.39 25.17 -7.63
N HIS A 148 15.23 24.61 -7.97
CA HIS A 148 13.99 25.31 -8.19
C HIS A 148 12.98 24.80 -7.18
N PRO A 149 12.45 25.63 -6.27
CA PRO A 149 11.54 25.17 -5.21
C PRO A 149 10.30 24.41 -5.71
N GLU A 150 9.78 24.77 -6.90
CA GLU A 150 8.65 24.12 -7.57
C GLU A 150 8.93 22.66 -7.98
N ASP A 151 10.19 22.28 -8.13
CA ASP A 151 10.58 20.90 -8.47
C ASP A 151 10.25 19.92 -7.33
N ALA A 152 10.09 20.38 -6.10
CA ALA A 152 9.76 19.51 -4.97
C ALA A 152 8.45 18.74 -5.19
N GLU A 153 7.41 19.42 -5.67
CA GLU A 153 6.12 18.80 -5.98
C GLU A 153 6.22 17.89 -7.22
N LEU A 154 6.96 18.32 -8.24
CA LEU A 154 7.17 17.53 -9.44
C LEU A 154 7.89 16.22 -9.13
N VAL A 155 8.98 16.28 -8.35
CA VAL A 155 9.73 15.09 -7.91
C VAL A 155 8.84 14.18 -7.07
N PHE A 156 8.02 14.73 -6.16
CA PHE A 156 7.05 13.93 -5.41
C PHE A 156 6.07 13.20 -6.33
N GLN A 157 5.51 13.89 -7.33
CA GLN A 157 4.61 13.27 -8.32
C GLN A 157 5.31 12.15 -9.11
N MET A 158 6.56 12.36 -9.56
CA MET A 158 7.36 11.33 -10.23
C MET A 158 7.53 10.10 -9.34
N LEU A 159 7.85 10.29 -8.06
CA LEU A 159 7.99 9.20 -7.09
C LEU A 159 6.67 8.47 -6.85
N MET A 160 5.54 9.18 -6.83
CA MET A 160 4.21 8.55 -6.74
C MET A 160 3.88 7.70 -7.97
N MET A 161 4.22 8.15 -9.18
CA MET A 161 4.06 7.36 -10.41
C MET A 161 4.95 6.12 -10.39
N LEU A 162 6.20 6.25 -9.95
CA LEU A 162 7.11 5.13 -9.79
C LEU A 162 6.58 4.11 -8.77
N ALA A 163 6.12 4.58 -7.60
CA ALA A 163 5.55 3.71 -6.57
C ALA A 163 4.30 2.95 -7.06
N LYS A 164 3.48 3.58 -7.90
CA LYS A 164 2.34 2.91 -8.57
C LYS A 164 2.83 1.79 -9.49
N GLY A 165 3.83 2.06 -10.33
CA GLY A 165 4.42 1.04 -11.21
C GLY A 165 5.04 -0.13 -10.45
N MET A 166 5.79 0.15 -9.38
CA MET A 166 6.39 -0.88 -8.52
C MET A 166 5.32 -1.72 -7.79
N SER A 167 4.17 -1.15 -7.45
CA SER A 167 3.08 -1.88 -6.78
C SER A 167 2.49 -3.00 -7.64
N VAL A 168 2.56 -2.89 -8.96
CA VAL A 168 2.14 -3.94 -9.91
C VAL A 168 3.06 -5.17 -9.84
N GLN A 169 4.32 -4.97 -9.43
CA GLN A 169 5.32 -6.05 -9.33
C GLN A 169 5.29 -6.78 -7.99
N LEU A 170 4.38 -6.42 -7.06
CA LEU A 170 4.25 -7.03 -5.73
C LEU A 170 3.58 -8.42 -5.76
N GLU A 171 3.89 -9.25 -6.74
CA GLU A 171 3.44 -10.64 -6.80
C GLU A 171 4.19 -11.53 -5.82
N SER A 172 3.69 -12.76 -5.59
CA SER A 172 4.39 -13.74 -4.76
C SER A 172 5.78 -14.05 -5.34
N GLY A 173 6.82 -13.84 -4.55
CA GLY A 173 8.21 -14.08 -4.95
C GLY A 173 9.00 -12.84 -5.34
N VAL A 174 8.48 -11.64 -5.07
CA VAL A 174 9.22 -10.39 -5.29
C VAL A 174 10.49 -10.36 -4.45
N ASP A 175 11.60 -10.07 -5.08
CA ASP A 175 12.84 -9.71 -4.40
C ASP A 175 12.76 -8.23 -3.95
N TYR A 176 12.19 -8.05 -2.76
CA TYR A 176 12.07 -6.72 -2.14
C TYR A 176 13.43 -6.05 -1.95
N ASP A 177 14.49 -6.80 -1.71
CA ASP A 177 15.80 -6.23 -1.41
C ASP A 177 16.43 -5.66 -2.69
N SER A 178 16.32 -6.36 -3.82
CA SER A 178 16.74 -5.84 -5.12
C SER A 178 15.92 -4.61 -5.52
N MET A 179 14.59 -4.69 -5.39
CA MET A 179 13.69 -3.57 -5.68
C MET A 179 14.03 -2.32 -4.84
N MET A 180 14.27 -2.49 -3.55
CA MET A 180 14.61 -1.38 -2.66
C MET A 180 16.00 -0.79 -2.99
N LYS A 181 16.95 -1.63 -3.40
CA LYS A 181 18.28 -1.15 -3.86
C LYS A 181 18.15 -0.26 -5.10
N GLU A 182 17.37 -0.69 -6.08
CA GLU A 182 17.10 0.14 -7.29
C GLU A 182 16.40 1.44 -6.92
N PHE A 183 15.40 1.37 -6.05
CA PHE A 183 14.70 2.57 -5.58
C PHE A 183 15.64 3.54 -4.86
N ARG A 184 16.58 3.06 -4.03
CA ARG A 184 17.58 3.91 -3.40
C ARG A 184 18.46 4.62 -4.42
N ASN A 185 18.93 3.91 -5.44
CA ASN A 185 19.73 4.50 -6.52
C ASN A 185 18.97 5.61 -7.25
N ILE A 186 17.65 5.41 -7.48
CA ILE A 186 16.80 6.45 -8.10
C ILE A 186 16.68 7.66 -7.18
N LEU A 187 16.47 7.48 -5.87
CA LEU A 187 16.40 8.60 -4.93
C LEU A 187 17.71 9.39 -4.89
N ASP A 188 18.86 8.70 -4.85
CA ASP A 188 20.16 9.33 -4.81
C ASP A 188 20.45 10.11 -6.12
N MET A 189 20.08 9.55 -7.26
CA MET A 189 20.15 10.22 -8.56
C MET A 189 19.27 11.47 -8.60
N LEU A 190 18.02 11.38 -8.15
CA LEU A 190 17.11 12.53 -8.12
C LEU A 190 17.62 13.59 -7.14
N LYS A 191 18.07 13.22 -5.94
CA LYS A 191 18.65 14.15 -4.98
C LYS A 191 19.83 14.92 -5.60
N HIS A 192 20.76 14.23 -6.25
CA HIS A 192 21.91 14.84 -6.89
C HIS A 192 21.54 15.85 -7.99
N ASN A 193 20.51 15.55 -8.78
CA ASN A 193 20.11 16.40 -9.90
C ASN A 193 19.22 17.57 -9.50
N PHE A 194 18.39 17.43 -8.45
CA PHE A 194 17.40 18.43 -8.09
C PHE A 194 17.80 19.30 -6.89
N TYR A 195 18.70 18.83 -6.01
CA TYR A 195 19.16 19.64 -4.89
C TYR A 195 20.28 20.60 -5.29
N LYS A 196 20.37 21.71 -4.54
CA LYS A 196 21.53 22.60 -4.58
C LYS A 196 22.75 21.89 -4.00
N GLU A 197 23.95 22.26 -4.47
CA GLU A 197 25.20 21.60 -4.06
C GLU A 197 25.43 21.65 -2.54
N GLU A 198 25.02 22.72 -1.89
CA GLU A 198 25.17 22.91 -0.43
C GLU A 198 24.36 21.91 0.42
N TYR A 199 23.40 21.17 -0.17
CA TYR A 199 22.58 20.13 0.49
C TYR A 199 22.90 18.71 0.02
N LEU A 200 23.93 18.55 -0.81
CA LEU A 200 24.45 17.25 -1.20
C LEU A 200 25.49 16.77 -0.18
N PRO A 201 25.64 15.42 0.00
CA PRO A 201 26.64 14.84 0.91
C PRO A 201 28.05 15.11 0.47
#